data_88fbad695c90875825875218ab155e1d
#
_entry.id   88fbad695c90875825875218ab155e1d
#
_cell.length_a   1.000
_cell.length_b   1.000
_cell.length_c   1.000
_cell.angle_alpha   90.00
_cell.angle_beta   90.00
_cell.angle_gamma   90.00
#
_symmetry.space_group_name_H-M   'P 1'
#
loop_
_entity.id
_entity.type
_entity.pdbx_description
1 polymer ?
#
loop_
_entity_poly.entity_id
_entity_poly.type
_entity_poly.pdbx_seq_one_letter_code
_entity_poly.pdbx_strand_id
1 'polypeptide(L)'
;MTAWREFEAAEPEFAGRVRALFDAHKHKTIATLRADGSPRISGIETVFEDGELTFGSMPNARKGADLRRDPRFALHSATVDPVEGAEAQWPGEAKIAGRVRTGDGERFVADVAEVVHTHLNEAATLLVVEWWTPAGGLRKVERE
;
A
#
# COMPACT_ATOMS: atom_id res chain seq x y z
N MET A 1 -12.82 -9.09 -2.08
CA MET A 1 -11.64 -8.29 -2.44
C MET A 1 -11.98 -7.37 -3.57
N THR A 2 -11.37 -6.22 -3.60
CA THR A 2 -11.77 -5.13 -4.49
C THR A 2 -10.61 -4.77 -5.40
N ALA A 3 -10.85 -4.65 -6.71
CA ALA A 3 -9.85 -4.15 -7.64
C ALA A 3 -9.52 -2.69 -7.31
N TRP A 4 -8.30 -2.24 -7.60
CA TRP A 4 -7.89 -0.86 -7.33
C TRP A 4 -8.86 0.16 -7.94
N ARG A 5 -9.30 -0.07 -9.20
CA ARG A 5 -10.24 0.85 -9.87
C ARG A 5 -11.56 1.01 -9.12
N GLU A 6 -12.06 -0.06 -8.50
CA GLU A 6 -13.29 -0.01 -7.72
C GLU A 6 -13.10 0.80 -6.44
N PHE A 7 -11.97 0.60 -5.77
CA PHE A 7 -11.60 1.42 -4.60
C PHE A 7 -11.44 2.89 -4.99
N GLU A 8 -10.72 3.16 -6.07
CA GLU A 8 -10.50 4.53 -6.57
C GLU A 8 -11.82 5.21 -6.93
N ALA A 9 -12.75 4.48 -7.54
CA ALA A 9 -14.08 5.01 -7.86
C ALA A 9 -14.91 5.29 -6.59
N ALA A 10 -14.77 4.46 -5.56
CA ALA A 10 -15.49 4.65 -4.30
C ALA A 10 -14.95 5.81 -3.48
N GLU A 11 -13.63 6.02 -3.48
CA GLU A 11 -12.94 7.02 -2.66
C GLU A 11 -11.86 7.72 -3.48
N PRO A 12 -12.23 8.53 -4.48
CA PRO A 12 -11.26 9.09 -5.42
C PRO A 12 -10.23 10.01 -4.78
N GLU A 13 -10.63 10.83 -3.82
CA GLU A 13 -9.70 11.74 -3.13
C GLU A 13 -8.71 10.97 -2.27
N PHE A 14 -9.21 10.05 -1.45
CA PHE A 14 -8.39 9.22 -0.58
C PHE A 14 -7.43 8.35 -1.41
N ALA A 15 -7.93 7.70 -2.45
CA ALA A 15 -7.10 6.90 -3.36
C ALA A 15 -6.02 7.73 -4.03
N GLY A 16 -6.33 8.97 -4.40
CA GLY A 16 -5.36 9.90 -4.98
C GLY A 16 -4.22 10.23 -4.03
N ARG A 17 -4.53 10.47 -2.75
CA ARG A 17 -3.51 10.73 -1.73
C ARG A 17 -2.61 9.51 -1.50
N VAL A 18 -3.20 8.33 -1.42
CA VAL A 18 -2.46 7.07 -1.26
C VAL A 18 -1.57 6.80 -2.45
N ARG A 19 -2.11 6.93 -3.65
CA ARG A 19 -1.35 6.74 -4.90
C ARG A 19 -0.16 7.70 -4.98
N ALA A 20 -0.35 8.95 -4.62
CA ALA A 20 0.72 9.95 -4.63
C ALA A 20 1.89 9.55 -3.73
N LEU A 21 1.60 8.98 -2.56
CA LEU A 21 2.63 8.49 -1.65
C LEU A 21 3.40 7.29 -2.22
N PHE A 22 2.72 6.38 -2.90
CA PHE A 22 3.37 5.25 -3.55
C PHE A 22 4.18 5.68 -4.78
N ASP A 23 3.70 6.64 -5.54
CA ASP A 23 4.38 7.13 -6.74
C ASP A 23 5.53 8.08 -6.45
N ALA A 24 5.60 8.64 -5.24
CA ALA A 24 6.64 9.61 -4.87
C ALA A 24 8.06 9.01 -4.89
N HIS A 25 8.20 7.72 -4.67
CA HIS A 25 9.48 7.02 -4.65
C HIS A 25 9.39 5.71 -5.42
N LYS A 26 10.49 5.36 -6.09
CA LYS A 26 10.56 4.15 -6.88
C LYS A 26 10.48 2.89 -6.02
N HIS A 27 11.18 2.87 -4.88
CA HIS A 27 11.27 1.69 -4.02
C HIS A 27 10.30 1.76 -2.85
N LYS A 28 9.51 0.71 -2.71
CA LYS A 28 8.58 0.48 -1.61
C LYS A 28 8.94 -0.83 -0.93
N THR A 29 8.17 -1.21 0.08
CA THR A 29 8.37 -2.43 0.85
C THR A 29 7.12 -3.30 0.73
N ILE A 30 7.33 -4.60 0.51
CA ILE A 30 6.26 -5.59 0.50
C ILE A 30 6.52 -6.66 1.57
N ALA A 31 5.47 -7.05 2.26
CA ALA A 31 5.46 -8.22 3.12
C ALA A 31 4.74 -9.36 2.41
N THR A 32 5.35 -10.55 2.46
CA THR A 32 4.79 -11.79 1.95
C THR A 32 4.96 -12.87 3.00
N LEU A 33 4.38 -14.05 2.79
CA LEU A 33 4.44 -15.15 3.76
C LEU A 33 5.27 -16.30 3.21
N ARG A 34 6.26 -16.73 4.02
CA ARG A 34 7.07 -17.91 3.73
C ARG A 34 6.24 -19.19 3.85
N ALA A 35 6.78 -20.29 3.40
CA ALA A 35 6.10 -21.58 3.46
C ALA A 35 5.67 -21.99 4.88
N ASP A 36 6.43 -21.58 5.89
CA ASP A 36 6.11 -21.87 7.29
C ASP A 36 5.15 -20.85 7.92
N GLY A 37 4.67 -19.88 7.14
CA GLY A 37 3.78 -18.82 7.60
C GLY A 37 4.48 -17.61 8.20
N SER A 38 5.82 -17.64 8.33
CA SER A 38 6.54 -16.49 8.86
C SER A 38 6.60 -15.36 7.83
N PRO A 39 6.59 -14.09 8.27
CA PRO A 39 6.61 -12.95 7.35
C PRO A 39 7.99 -12.74 6.72
N ARG A 40 7.98 -12.30 5.47
CA ARG A 40 9.16 -11.85 4.72
C ARG A 40 8.96 -10.41 4.32
N ILE A 41 9.99 -9.60 4.41
CA ILE A 41 9.99 -8.23 3.91
C ILE A 41 10.97 -8.14 2.74
N SER A 42 10.53 -7.50 1.67
CA SER A 42 11.34 -7.31 0.45
C SER A 42 11.13 -5.90 -0.11
N GLY A 43 12.10 -5.42 -0.87
CA GLY A 43 11.91 -4.23 -1.70
C GLY A 43 11.02 -4.56 -2.90
N ILE A 44 10.27 -3.59 -3.37
CA ILE A 44 9.35 -3.75 -4.51
C ILE A 44 9.18 -2.42 -5.23
N GLU A 45 8.91 -2.47 -6.53
CA GLU A 45 8.46 -1.34 -7.31
C GLU A 45 7.01 -1.57 -7.70
N THR A 46 6.16 -0.56 -7.49
CA THR A 46 4.73 -0.65 -7.79
C THR A 46 4.37 0.26 -8.95
N VAL A 47 3.38 -0.13 -9.74
CA VAL A 47 2.89 0.64 -10.88
C VAL A 47 1.37 0.67 -10.82
N PHE A 48 0.81 1.87 -10.93
CA PHE A 48 -0.63 2.07 -11.14
C PHE A 48 -0.85 2.36 -12.61
N GLU A 49 -1.50 1.45 -13.32
CA GLU A 49 -1.81 1.64 -14.74
C GLU A 49 -3.09 0.90 -15.11
N ASP A 50 -3.83 1.48 -16.04
CA ASP A 50 -5.08 0.89 -16.56
C ASP A 50 -6.08 0.51 -15.45
N GLY A 51 -6.12 1.31 -14.37
CA GLY A 51 -7.00 1.07 -13.22
C GLY A 51 -6.56 -0.08 -12.32
N GLU A 52 -5.33 -0.56 -12.49
CA GLU A 52 -4.78 -1.66 -11.70
C GLU A 52 -3.54 -1.23 -10.93
N LEU A 53 -3.38 -1.81 -9.74
CA LEU A 53 -2.13 -1.76 -9.00
C LEU A 53 -1.37 -3.04 -9.32
N THR A 54 -0.18 -2.90 -9.90
CA THR A 54 0.65 -4.04 -10.29
C THR A 54 2.05 -3.94 -9.74
N PHE A 55 2.71 -5.06 -9.61
CA PHE A 55 4.13 -5.14 -9.30
C PHE A 55 4.68 -6.45 -9.83
N GLY A 56 5.98 -6.46 -10.09
CA GLY A 56 6.67 -7.64 -10.56
C GLY A 56 7.70 -8.15 -9.57
N SER A 57 8.18 -9.35 -9.79
CA SER A 57 9.34 -9.86 -9.09
C SER A 57 10.38 -10.29 -10.12
N MET A 58 11.64 -10.28 -9.72
CA MET A 58 12.69 -10.85 -10.57
C MET A 58 12.48 -12.36 -10.69
N PRO A 59 12.87 -12.98 -11.82
CA PRO A 59 12.76 -14.42 -11.97
C PRO A 59 13.44 -15.14 -10.79
N ASN A 60 12.76 -16.14 -10.25
CA ASN A 60 13.23 -16.95 -9.12
C ASN A 60 13.35 -16.18 -7.79
N ALA A 61 12.79 -14.97 -7.70
CA ALA A 61 12.76 -14.24 -6.44
C ALA A 61 11.86 -14.95 -5.42
N ARG A 62 12.29 -14.95 -4.15
CA ARG A 62 11.54 -15.62 -3.08
C ARG A 62 10.17 -15.02 -2.83
N LYS A 63 10.04 -13.70 -2.94
CA LYS A 63 8.75 -13.03 -2.80
C LYS A 63 7.74 -13.48 -3.87
N GLY A 64 8.20 -13.72 -5.09
CA GLY A 64 7.34 -14.25 -6.15
C GLY A 64 6.85 -15.67 -5.84
N ALA A 65 7.74 -16.53 -5.35
CA ALA A 65 7.37 -17.87 -4.93
C ALA A 65 6.40 -17.85 -3.76
N ASP A 66 6.63 -16.95 -2.79
CA ASP A 66 5.71 -16.75 -1.66
C ASP A 66 4.31 -16.40 -2.17
N LEU A 67 4.20 -15.43 -3.08
CA LEU A 67 2.91 -14.94 -3.58
C LEU A 67 2.15 -15.98 -4.42
N ARG A 68 2.87 -16.87 -5.11
CA ARG A 68 2.23 -17.97 -5.84
C ARG A 68 1.69 -19.04 -4.90
N ARG A 69 2.34 -19.25 -3.76
CA ARG A 69 1.90 -20.20 -2.74
C ARG A 69 0.80 -19.62 -1.85
N ASP A 70 0.95 -18.36 -1.45
CA ASP A 70 0.00 -17.65 -0.59
C ASP A 70 -0.15 -16.23 -1.15
N PRO A 71 -1.30 -15.87 -1.71
CA PRO A 71 -1.45 -14.60 -2.42
C PRO A 71 -1.55 -13.37 -1.53
N ARG A 72 -1.55 -13.52 -0.21
CA ARG A 72 -1.66 -12.38 0.72
C ARG A 72 -0.39 -11.53 0.69
N PHE A 73 -0.59 -10.22 0.68
CA PHE A 73 0.50 -9.25 0.70
C PHE A 73 0.13 -8.04 1.56
N ALA A 74 1.14 -7.30 1.97
CA ALA A 74 0.98 -5.96 2.51
C ALA A 74 2.09 -5.08 1.92
N LEU A 75 1.72 -3.88 1.48
CA LEU A 75 2.63 -2.88 0.92
C LEU A 75 2.74 -1.70 1.86
N HIS A 76 3.94 -1.14 1.97
CA HIS A 76 4.19 0.11 2.67
C HIS A 76 4.87 1.08 1.71
N SER A 77 4.38 2.33 1.66
CA SER A 77 5.01 3.38 0.88
C SER A 77 6.42 3.65 1.42
N ALA A 78 7.27 4.33 0.64
CA ALA A 78 8.58 4.71 1.12
C ALA A 78 8.44 5.56 2.39
N THR A 79 9.26 5.30 3.39
CA THR A 79 9.24 6.06 4.64
C THR A 79 10.04 7.34 4.49
N VAL A 80 9.44 8.44 4.93
CA VAL A 80 10.09 9.75 4.91
C VAL A 80 10.00 10.32 6.33
N ASP A 81 11.13 10.74 6.87
CA ASP A 81 11.15 11.32 8.21
C ASP A 81 10.56 12.73 8.19
N PRO A 82 9.79 13.11 9.22
CA PRO A 82 9.43 14.51 9.40
C PRO A 82 10.68 15.36 9.61
N VAL A 83 10.67 16.57 9.06
CA VAL A 83 11.75 17.52 9.26
C VAL A 83 11.43 18.35 10.51
N GLU A 84 12.36 18.40 11.45
CA GLU A 84 12.20 19.18 12.68
C GLU A 84 11.95 20.65 12.34
N GLY A 85 10.88 21.21 12.90
CA GLY A 85 10.43 22.57 12.61
C GLY A 85 9.54 22.71 11.40
N ALA A 86 9.36 21.64 10.62
CA ALA A 86 8.50 21.61 9.42
C ALA A 86 7.61 20.36 9.41
N GLU A 87 7.19 19.89 10.57
CA GLU A 87 6.41 18.65 10.73
C GLU A 87 5.11 18.68 9.94
N ALA A 88 4.49 19.85 9.83
CA ALA A 88 3.25 20.02 9.05
C ALA A 88 3.43 19.69 7.56
N GLN A 89 4.66 19.67 7.06
CA GLN A 89 4.98 19.35 5.68
C GLN A 89 5.30 17.86 5.47
N TRP A 90 5.27 17.07 6.53
CA TRP A 90 5.48 15.63 6.43
C TRP A 90 4.39 15.03 5.51
N PRO A 91 4.78 14.31 4.44
CA PRO A 91 3.80 13.79 3.48
C PRO A 91 2.92 12.66 4.03
N GLY A 92 3.30 12.08 5.17
CA GLY A 92 2.61 10.91 5.71
C GLY A 92 3.11 9.61 5.09
N GLU A 93 2.38 8.55 5.35
CA GLU A 93 2.67 7.22 4.84
C GLU A 93 1.39 6.47 4.51
N ALA A 94 1.49 5.51 3.61
CA ALA A 94 0.34 4.71 3.21
C ALA A 94 0.68 3.21 3.22
N LYS A 95 -0.35 2.41 3.48
CA LYS A 95 -0.26 0.95 3.45
C LYS A 95 -1.42 0.40 2.64
N ILE A 96 -1.15 -0.67 1.89
CA ILE A 96 -2.17 -1.38 1.12
C ILE A 96 -1.99 -2.87 1.41
N ALA A 97 -3.05 -3.55 1.79
CA ALA A 97 -3.04 -4.99 2.02
C ALA A 97 -4.15 -5.66 1.22
N GLY A 98 -3.93 -6.88 0.82
CA GLY A 98 -4.90 -7.64 0.06
C GLY A 98 -4.36 -8.97 -0.44
N ARG A 99 -4.78 -9.34 -1.63
CA ARG A 99 -4.35 -10.57 -2.30
C ARG A 99 -3.97 -10.27 -3.73
N VAL A 100 -2.97 -10.99 -4.25
CA VAL A 100 -2.57 -10.84 -5.65
C VAL A 100 -3.27 -11.89 -6.51
N ARG A 101 -3.44 -11.52 -7.77
CA ARG A 101 -3.70 -12.44 -8.89
C ARG A 101 -2.46 -12.44 -9.75
N THR A 102 -2.14 -13.58 -10.34
CA THR A 102 -1.01 -13.66 -11.28
C THR A 102 -1.37 -12.97 -12.59
N GLY A 103 -0.45 -12.13 -13.08
CA GLY A 103 -0.51 -11.54 -14.40
C GLY A 103 0.44 -12.25 -15.35
N ASP A 104 0.85 -11.57 -16.39
CA ASP A 104 1.80 -12.11 -17.37
C ASP A 104 3.21 -12.19 -16.77
N GLY A 105 3.86 -13.32 -16.97
CA GLY A 105 5.24 -13.54 -16.53
C GLY A 105 5.36 -13.47 -15.00
N GLU A 106 6.27 -12.62 -14.52
CA GLU A 106 6.52 -12.42 -13.09
C GLU A 106 5.70 -11.26 -12.51
N ARG A 107 4.62 -10.89 -13.17
CA ARG A 107 3.75 -9.80 -12.76
C ARG A 107 2.62 -10.29 -11.86
N PHE A 108 2.23 -9.43 -10.94
CA PHE A 108 1.10 -9.64 -10.04
C PHE A 108 0.17 -8.43 -10.09
N VAL A 109 -1.12 -8.71 -10.04
CA VAL A 109 -2.17 -7.68 -9.94
C VAL A 109 -2.74 -7.72 -8.53
N ALA A 110 -2.77 -6.58 -7.86
CA ALA A 110 -3.22 -6.50 -6.47
C ALA A 110 -4.72 -6.22 -6.39
N ASP A 111 -5.43 -7.07 -5.66
CA ASP A 111 -6.79 -6.77 -5.19
C ASP A 111 -6.68 -6.28 -3.74
N VAL A 112 -7.50 -5.33 -3.37
CA VAL A 112 -7.38 -4.53 -2.15
C VAL A 112 -8.37 -5.01 -1.09
N ALA A 113 -7.88 -5.23 0.13
CA ALA A 113 -8.70 -5.55 1.30
C ALA A 113 -8.70 -4.41 2.32
N GLU A 114 -7.59 -3.66 2.40
CA GLU A 114 -7.47 -2.54 3.33
C GLU A 114 -6.46 -1.53 2.78
N VAL A 115 -6.81 -0.26 2.91
CA VAL A 115 -5.92 0.86 2.56
C VAL A 115 -5.87 1.80 3.75
N VAL A 116 -4.65 2.19 4.14
CA VAL A 116 -4.43 3.07 5.31
C VAL A 116 -3.59 4.26 4.89
N HIS A 117 -3.98 5.45 5.32
CA HIS A 117 -3.21 6.68 5.17
C HIS A 117 -3.00 7.28 6.55
N THR A 118 -1.75 7.46 6.94
CA THR A 118 -1.35 8.09 8.21
C THR A 118 -0.68 9.42 7.90
N HIS A 119 -1.15 10.48 8.53
CA HIS A 119 -0.62 11.83 8.32
C HIS A 119 -0.88 12.68 9.56
N LEU A 120 -0.38 13.92 9.57
CA LEU A 120 -0.67 14.87 10.63
C LEU A 120 -1.88 15.73 10.23
N ASN A 121 -2.60 16.26 11.24
CA ASN A 121 -3.61 17.28 10.99
C ASN A 121 -2.93 18.59 10.58
N GLU A 122 -3.69 19.59 10.12
CA GLU A 122 -3.14 20.86 9.66
C GLU A 122 -2.24 21.55 10.69
N ALA A 123 -2.63 21.48 11.96
CA ALA A 123 -1.87 22.10 13.05
C ALA A 123 -0.62 21.30 13.45
N ALA A 124 -0.44 20.11 12.90
CA ALA A 124 0.64 19.16 13.25
C ALA A 124 0.65 18.81 14.75
N THR A 125 -0.54 18.74 15.35
CA THR A 125 -0.72 18.41 16.77
C THR A 125 -1.22 17.00 17.01
N LEU A 126 -1.89 16.41 16.02
CA LEU A 126 -2.48 15.06 16.11
C LEU A 126 -2.08 14.20 14.94
N LEU A 127 -1.88 12.93 15.21
CA LEU A 127 -1.70 11.93 14.16
C LEU A 127 -3.09 11.50 13.68
N VAL A 128 -3.32 11.58 12.37
CA VAL A 128 -4.57 11.18 11.74
C VAL A 128 -4.35 9.85 11.04
N VAL A 129 -5.17 8.85 11.35
CA VAL A 129 -5.15 7.56 10.67
C VAL A 129 -6.49 7.38 9.98
N GLU A 130 -6.46 7.29 8.66
CA GLU A 130 -7.64 7.01 7.85
C GLU A 130 -7.47 5.63 7.24
N TRP A 131 -8.53 4.82 7.23
CA TRP A 131 -8.47 3.49 6.62
C TRP A 131 -9.77 3.16 5.94
N TRP A 132 -9.65 2.35 4.91
CA TRP A 132 -10.76 1.90 4.10
C TRP A 132 -10.74 0.38 3.96
N THR A 133 -11.92 -0.22 4.07
CA THR A 133 -12.15 -1.62 3.74
C THR A 133 -13.40 -1.70 2.87
N PRO A 134 -13.56 -2.74 2.01
CA PRO A 134 -14.75 -2.87 1.17
C PRO A 134 -16.06 -2.89 1.96
N ALA A 135 -16.05 -3.53 3.13
CA ALA A 135 -17.26 -3.66 3.95
C ALA A 135 -17.52 -2.44 4.84
N GLY A 136 -16.44 -1.80 5.32
CA GLY A 136 -16.54 -0.74 6.33
C GLY A 136 -16.52 0.67 5.77
N GLY A 137 -16.10 0.86 4.53
CA GLY A 137 -15.90 2.17 3.95
C GLY A 137 -14.73 2.92 4.60
N LEU A 138 -14.68 4.22 4.38
CA LEU A 138 -13.60 5.07 4.89
C LEU A 138 -13.91 5.49 6.34
N ARG A 139 -12.92 5.31 7.20
CA ARG A 139 -12.99 5.65 8.63
C ARG A 139 -11.76 6.47 9.02
N LYS A 140 -11.87 7.18 10.12
CA LYS A 140 -10.78 8.06 10.60
C LYS A 140 -10.71 8.06 12.11
N VAL A 141 -9.50 8.10 12.64
CA VAL A 141 -9.22 8.35 14.05
C VAL A 141 -8.08 9.36 14.19
N GLU A 142 -8.16 10.20 15.20
CA GLU A 142 -7.10 11.17 15.52
C GLU A 142 -6.52 10.80 16.87
N ARG A 143 -5.18 10.86 16.98
CA ARG A 143 -4.44 10.46 18.18
C ARG A 143 -3.37 11.50 18.53
N GLU A 144 -3.13 11.67 19.84
CA GLU A 144 -2.01 12.47 20.34
C GLU A 144 -0.68 11.73 20.19
#